data_6fa6bca243057031b51c4f2d5aca79ef
#
_entry.id   6fa6bca243057031b51c4f2d5aca79ef
#
_cell.length_a   1.000
_cell.length_b   1.000
_cell.length_c   1.000
_cell.angle_alpha   90.00
_cell.angle_beta   90.00
_cell.angle_gamma   90.00
#
_symmetry.space_group_name_H-M   'P 1'
#
loop_
_entity.id
_entity.type
_entity.pdbx_description
1 polymer ?
#
loop_
_entity_poly.entity_id
_entity_poly.type
_entity_poly.pdbx_seq_one_letter_code
_entity_poly.pdbx_strand_id
1 'polypeptide(L)'
;MDAAQDLVVQLVGTPWAFFVVGLVLAVGSVAVFLPSQALVVAIGTLLVGGDGGLLPVLFLVVAASIGMVLGDLGLYHLARSVDLGSRSWFARPKVRAARDAIDGRYRAAPGRIAVLGRFIPMGRLTTNLVGADSGLDIRRFLLSCVLADVVWAAYCVGIASATGRWSREQPFLVTTLAVVASILLGLAISAIEKAVRRRSEAAAAA
;
A
#
# COMPACT_ATOMS: atom_id res chain seq x y z
N MET A 1 15.60 -29.91 0.47
CA MET A 1 15.31 -28.48 0.23
C MET A 1 15.13 -28.35 -1.25
N ASP A 2 13.99 -27.85 -1.66
CA ASP A 2 13.45 -28.11 -2.98
C ASP A 2 14.07 -27.21 -4.06
N ALA A 3 14.34 -27.76 -5.25
CA ALA A 3 14.86 -27.05 -6.42
C ALA A 3 14.09 -25.73 -6.72
N ALA A 4 12.85 -25.65 -6.28
CA ALA A 4 12.04 -24.44 -6.36
C ALA A 4 12.53 -23.31 -5.42
N GLN A 5 13.03 -23.66 -4.22
CA GLN A 5 13.60 -22.66 -3.29
C GLN A 5 14.94 -22.13 -3.82
N ASP A 6 15.78 -23.00 -4.34
CA ASP A 6 17.07 -22.60 -4.92
C ASP A 6 16.86 -21.71 -6.16
N LEU A 7 15.87 -22.02 -7.00
CA LEU A 7 15.50 -21.20 -8.15
C LEU A 7 15.01 -19.81 -7.72
N VAL A 8 14.17 -19.74 -6.68
CA VAL A 8 13.68 -18.45 -6.15
C VAL A 8 14.81 -17.62 -5.57
N VAL A 9 15.73 -18.24 -4.82
CA VAL A 9 16.91 -17.55 -4.25
C VAL A 9 17.82 -17.01 -5.36
N GLN A 10 18.07 -17.83 -6.41
CA GLN A 10 18.84 -17.39 -7.57
C GLN A 10 18.16 -16.24 -8.31
N LEU A 11 16.85 -16.32 -8.52
CA LEU A 11 16.08 -15.24 -9.18
C LEU A 11 16.09 -13.96 -8.35
N VAL A 12 15.94 -14.04 -7.02
CA VAL A 12 15.94 -12.87 -6.11
C VAL A 12 17.30 -12.17 -6.10
N GLY A 13 18.40 -12.88 -6.35
CA GLY A 13 19.74 -12.31 -6.51
C GLY A 13 19.98 -11.55 -7.83
N THR A 14 19.03 -11.62 -8.77
CA THR A 14 19.19 -10.97 -10.09
C THR A 14 18.49 -9.61 -10.15
N PRO A 15 19.02 -8.64 -10.93
CA PRO A 15 18.35 -7.35 -11.14
C PRO A 15 16.93 -7.47 -11.69
N TRP A 16 16.64 -8.54 -12.44
CA TRP A 16 15.32 -8.82 -13.00
C TRP A 16 14.25 -9.07 -11.94
N ALA A 17 14.63 -9.61 -10.78
CA ALA A 17 13.67 -9.84 -9.69
C ALA A 17 13.02 -8.53 -9.24
N PHE A 18 13.81 -7.48 -9.10
CA PHE A 18 13.29 -6.15 -8.70
C PHE A 18 12.35 -5.57 -9.74
N PHE A 19 12.66 -5.79 -11.03
CA PHE A 19 11.77 -5.38 -12.12
C PHE A 19 10.43 -6.13 -12.08
N VAL A 20 10.47 -7.46 -11.90
CA VAL A 20 9.25 -8.29 -11.78
C VAL A 20 8.43 -7.87 -10.56
N VAL A 21 9.07 -7.64 -9.41
CA VAL A 21 8.38 -7.12 -8.21
C VAL A 21 7.69 -5.80 -8.51
N GLY A 22 8.40 -4.84 -9.11
CA GLY A 22 7.82 -3.56 -9.49
C GLY A 22 6.61 -3.72 -10.42
N LEU A 23 6.72 -4.59 -11.42
CA LEU A 23 5.63 -4.88 -12.37
C LEU A 23 4.41 -5.49 -11.67
N VAL A 24 4.62 -6.51 -10.82
CA VAL A 24 3.54 -7.16 -10.06
C VAL A 24 2.85 -6.16 -9.14
N LEU A 25 3.60 -5.27 -8.49
CA LEU A 25 3.05 -4.24 -7.62
C LEU A 25 2.31 -3.16 -8.39
N ALA A 26 2.77 -2.81 -9.61
CA ALA A 26 2.07 -1.90 -10.50
C ALA A 26 0.70 -2.46 -10.91
N VAL A 27 0.67 -3.73 -11.33
CA VAL A 27 -0.60 -4.43 -11.67
C VAL A 27 -1.48 -4.58 -10.44
N GLY A 28 -0.89 -4.88 -9.28
CA GLY A 28 -1.58 -5.02 -7.99
C GLY A 28 -2.28 -3.75 -7.50
N SER A 29 -1.94 -2.58 -8.04
CA SER A 29 -2.66 -1.33 -7.76
C SER A 29 -4.09 -1.36 -8.29
N VAL A 30 -4.32 -2.07 -9.38
CA VAL A 30 -5.64 -2.25 -10.01
C VAL A 30 -6.26 -3.57 -9.56
N ALA A 31 -5.46 -4.63 -9.52
CA ALA A 31 -5.88 -5.97 -9.13
C ALA A 31 -5.77 -6.14 -7.60
N VAL A 32 -6.77 -5.70 -6.89
CA VAL A 32 -6.84 -5.69 -5.40
C VAL A 32 -6.61 -7.07 -4.76
N PHE A 33 -6.84 -8.14 -5.50
CA PHE A 33 -6.70 -9.51 -5.02
C PHE A 33 -5.26 -10.04 -5.01
N LEU A 34 -4.30 -9.31 -5.61
CA LEU A 34 -2.89 -9.74 -5.60
C LEU A 34 -2.30 -9.54 -4.21
N PRO A 35 -1.69 -10.58 -3.61
CA PRO A 35 -1.10 -10.53 -2.28
C PRO A 35 0.26 -9.81 -2.30
N SER A 36 0.24 -8.53 -2.69
CA SER A 36 1.44 -7.71 -2.87
C SER A 36 2.29 -7.59 -1.60
N GLN A 37 1.65 -7.54 -0.43
CA GLN A 37 2.35 -7.52 0.86
C GLN A 37 3.12 -8.81 1.10
N ALA A 38 2.50 -9.97 0.84
CA ALA A 38 3.13 -11.27 0.98
C ALA A 38 4.40 -11.37 0.12
N LEU A 39 4.32 -10.89 -1.12
CA LEU A 39 5.45 -10.90 -2.05
C LEU A 39 6.62 -10.07 -1.51
N VAL A 40 6.38 -8.83 -1.08
CA VAL A 40 7.46 -7.94 -0.60
C VAL A 40 8.06 -8.46 0.70
N VAL A 41 7.24 -8.98 1.62
CA VAL A 41 7.72 -9.57 2.88
C VAL A 41 8.55 -10.83 2.60
N ALA A 42 8.09 -11.72 1.73
CA ALA A 42 8.82 -12.95 1.40
C ALA A 42 10.20 -12.65 0.76
N ILE A 43 10.25 -11.78 -0.24
CA ILE A 43 11.51 -11.39 -0.87
C ILE A 43 12.40 -10.64 0.12
N GLY A 44 11.83 -9.72 0.90
CA GLY A 44 12.55 -8.99 1.94
C GLY A 44 13.21 -9.92 2.96
N THR A 45 12.53 -10.99 3.36
CA THR A 45 13.07 -12.01 4.28
C THR A 45 14.29 -12.71 3.69
N LEU A 46 14.24 -13.09 2.41
CA LEU A 46 15.35 -13.73 1.71
C LEU A 46 16.56 -12.79 1.63
N LEU A 47 16.33 -11.53 1.31
CA LEU A 47 17.39 -10.53 1.18
C LEU A 47 18.02 -10.14 2.52
N VAL A 48 17.21 -9.94 3.56
CA VAL A 48 17.71 -9.61 4.92
C VAL A 48 18.52 -10.75 5.50
N GLY A 49 18.18 -11.98 5.15
CA GLY A 49 18.89 -13.16 5.62
C GLY A 49 20.08 -13.60 4.79
N GLY A 50 20.34 -12.95 3.67
CA GLY A 50 21.45 -13.25 2.76
C GLY A 50 22.69 -12.42 3.07
N ASP A 51 23.82 -12.79 2.44
CA ASP A 51 25.12 -12.12 2.62
C ASP A 51 25.23 -10.77 1.87
N GLY A 52 24.17 -10.36 1.16
CA GLY A 52 24.15 -9.17 0.30
C GLY A 52 24.10 -7.83 1.04
N GLY A 53 23.95 -7.82 2.36
CA GLY A 53 23.88 -6.62 3.17
C GLY A 53 22.62 -5.75 2.93
N LEU A 54 22.75 -4.46 3.19
CA LEU A 54 21.63 -3.51 3.13
C LEU A 54 21.24 -3.14 1.69
N LEU A 55 22.15 -3.21 0.74
CA LEU A 55 21.95 -2.69 -0.62
C LEU A 55 20.81 -3.38 -1.38
N PRO A 56 20.69 -4.74 -1.44
CA PRO A 56 19.56 -5.40 -2.07
C PRO A 56 18.22 -5.06 -1.41
N VAL A 57 18.22 -4.84 -0.10
CA VAL A 57 17.02 -4.45 0.65
C VAL A 57 16.54 -3.06 0.23
N LEU A 58 17.45 -2.11 0.07
CA LEU A 58 17.16 -0.77 -0.44
C LEU A 58 16.63 -0.83 -1.88
N PHE A 59 17.24 -1.66 -2.75
CA PHE A 59 16.74 -1.88 -4.10
C PHE A 59 15.31 -2.44 -4.10
N LEU A 60 14.97 -3.36 -3.18
CA LEU A 60 13.60 -3.86 -3.04
C LEU A 60 12.63 -2.74 -2.68
N VAL A 61 12.95 -1.89 -1.70
CA VAL A 61 12.11 -0.76 -1.30
C VAL A 61 11.89 0.20 -2.47
N VAL A 62 12.96 0.53 -3.19
CA VAL A 62 12.90 1.44 -4.34
C VAL A 62 12.05 0.83 -5.48
N ALA A 63 12.32 -0.42 -5.85
CA ALA A 63 11.59 -1.11 -6.91
C ALA A 63 10.10 -1.27 -6.57
N ALA A 64 9.79 -1.64 -5.32
CA ALA A 64 8.43 -1.74 -4.83
C ALA A 64 7.72 -0.38 -4.89
N SER A 65 8.36 0.67 -4.40
CA SER A 65 7.80 2.03 -4.40
C SER A 65 7.56 2.54 -5.83
N ILE A 66 8.52 2.36 -6.74
CA ILE A 66 8.37 2.76 -8.15
C ILE A 66 7.20 2.00 -8.80
N GLY A 67 7.14 0.68 -8.63
CA GLY A 67 6.07 -0.13 -9.18
C GLY A 67 4.70 0.31 -8.68
N MET A 68 4.58 0.56 -7.38
CA MET A 68 3.34 1.03 -6.78
C MET A 68 2.94 2.42 -7.30
N VAL A 69 3.87 3.37 -7.37
CA VAL A 69 3.62 4.72 -7.89
C VAL A 69 3.16 4.67 -9.35
N LEU A 70 3.80 3.83 -10.19
CA LEU A 70 3.39 3.65 -11.58
C LEU A 70 1.98 3.09 -11.70
N GLY A 71 1.63 2.11 -10.86
CA GLY A 71 0.29 1.56 -10.80
C GLY A 71 -0.76 2.57 -10.32
N ASP A 72 -0.42 3.40 -9.33
CA ASP A 72 -1.28 4.46 -8.82
C ASP A 72 -1.49 5.57 -9.86
N LEU A 73 -0.44 5.91 -10.60
CA LEU A 73 -0.53 6.85 -11.71
C LEU A 73 -1.41 6.30 -12.84
N GLY A 74 -1.25 5.02 -13.18
CA GLY A 74 -2.12 4.34 -14.13
C GLY A 74 -3.59 4.39 -13.70
N LEU A 75 -3.87 4.10 -12.42
CA LEU A 75 -5.21 4.18 -11.86
C LEU A 75 -5.76 5.60 -11.83
N TYR A 76 -4.91 6.61 -11.54
CA TYR A 76 -5.27 8.02 -11.60
C TYR A 76 -5.75 8.42 -13.01
N HIS A 77 -4.97 8.09 -14.04
CA HIS A 77 -5.33 8.39 -15.42
C HIS A 77 -6.59 7.62 -15.86
N LEU A 78 -6.68 6.34 -15.50
CA LEU A 78 -7.87 5.52 -15.79
C LEU A 78 -9.12 6.13 -15.12
N ALA A 79 -9.02 6.55 -13.87
CA ALA A 79 -10.14 7.15 -13.14
C ALA A 79 -10.62 8.46 -13.78
N ARG A 80 -9.70 9.25 -14.34
CA ARG A 80 -10.04 10.49 -15.03
C ARG A 80 -10.56 10.29 -16.45
N SER A 81 -10.13 9.22 -17.14
CA SER A 81 -10.62 8.90 -18.49
C SER A 81 -12.02 8.28 -18.47
N VAL A 82 -12.35 7.58 -17.38
CA VAL A 82 -13.67 7.00 -17.17
C VAL A 82 -14.42 7.92 -16.20
N ASP A 83 -15.34 8.73 -16.68
CA ASP A 83 -16.18 9.58 -15.80
C ASP A 83 -16.86 8.70 -14.73
N LEU A 84 -16.17 8.55 -13.60
CA LEU A 84 -16.62 7.70 -12.49
C LEU A 84 -17.92 8.24 -11.87
N GLY A 85 -18.11 9.57 -11.93
CA GLY A 85 -19.30 10.24 -11.40
C GLY A 85 -20.60 9.83 -12.11
N SER A 86 -20.51 9.48 -13.40
CA SER A 86 -21.66 9.03 -14.22
C SER A 86 -22.04 7.57 -13.98
N ARG A 87 -21.19 6.76 -13.35
CA ARG A 87 -21.46 5.35 -13.10
C ARG A 87 -22.48 5.15 -11.98
N SER A 88 -23.51 4.36 -12.23
CA SER A 88 -24.61 4.09 -11.30
C SER A 88 -24.17 3.59 -9.91
N TRP A 89 -23.03 2.87 -9.84
CA TRP A 89 -22.49 2.40 -8.58
C TRP A 89 -21.93 3.54 -7.72
N PHE A 90 -21.24 4.53 -8.31
CA PHE A 90 -20.73 5.71 -7.62
C PHE A 90 -21.85 6.70 -7.24
N ALA A 91 -22.98 6.66 -7.91
CA ALA A 91 -24.15 7.47 -7.60
C ALA A 91 -24.92 6.98 -6.35
N ARG A 92 -24.61 5.78 -5.83
CA ARG A 92 -25.28 5.27 -4.62
C ARG A 92 -25.03 6.19 -3.43
N PRO A 93 -26.09 6.52 -2.63
CA PRO A 93 -25.97 7.51 -1.53
C PRO A 93 -24.85 7.21 -0.53
N LYS A 94 -24.65 5.94 -0.16
CA LYS A 94 -23.58 5.51 0.77
C LYS A 94 -22.19 5.70 0.18
N VAL A 95 -22.01 5.43 -1.12
CA VAL A 95 -20.71 5.59 -1.81
C VAL A 95 -20.38 7.07 -1.96
N ARG A 96 -21.38 7.88 -2.34
CA ARG A 96 -21.24 9.34 -2.42
C ARG A 96 -20.86 9.94 -1.08
N ALA A 97 -21.56 9.62 0.00
CA ALA A 97 -21.26 10.12 1.34
C ALA A 97 -19.84 9.71 1.82
N ALA A 98 -19.42 8.47 1.54
CA ALA A 98 -18.06 8.01 1.84
C ALA A 98 -17.01 8.78 1.02
N ARG A 99 -17.25 9.00 -0.27
CA ARG A 99 -16.40 9.78 -1.16
C ARG A 99 -16.26 11.21 -0.67
N ASP A 100 -17.37 11.90 -0.40
CA ASP A 100 -17.37 13.30 0.05
C ASP A 100 -16.64 13.44 1.39
N ALA A 101 -16.79 12.47 2.31
CA ALA A 101 -16.07 12.44 3.58
C ALA A 101 -14.55 12.27 3.41
N ILE A 102 -14.10 11.53 2.38
CA ILE A 102 -12.69 11.33 2.08
C ILE A 102 -12.13 12.53 1.29
N ASP A 103 -12.88 13.08 0.34
CA ASP A 103 -12.44 14.17 -0.53
C ASP A 103 -11.97 15.40 0.27
N GLY A 104 -12.77 15.88 1.21
CA GLY A 104 -12.39 17.02 2.05
C GLY A 104 -11.11 16.78 2.85
N ARG A 105 -10.93 15.56 3.38
CA ARG A 105 -9.72 15.17 4.12
C ARG A 105 -8.53 14.99 3.20
N TYR A 106 -8.75 14.43 2.02
CA TYR A 106 -7.70 14.22 1.03
C TYR A 106 -7.12 15.55 0.55
N ARG A 107 -7.97 16.56 0.29
CA ARG A 107 -7.56 17.93 -0.08
C ARG A 107 -6.77 18.61 1.04
N ALA A 108 -7.18 18.41 2.29
CA ALA A 108 -6.52 19.02 3.46
C ALA A 108 -5.15 18.38 3.76
N ALA A 109 -5.03 17.04 3.64
CA ALA A 109 -3.83 16.31 4.00
C ALA A 109 -3.62 15.06 3.11
N PRO A 110 -3.28 15.24 1.81
CA PRO A 110 -3.25 14.14 0.85
C PRO A 110 -2.25 13.05 1.24
N GLY A 111 -1.05 13.39 1.69
CA GLY A 111 -0.05 12.41 2.11
C GLY A 111 -0.51 11.55 3.28
N ARG A 112 -1.16 12.16 4.28
CA ARG A 112 -1.68 11.42 5.44
C ARG A 112 -2.75 10.42 5.03
N ILE A 113 -3.71 10.83 4.21
CA ILE A 113 -4.81 9.95 3.76
C ILE A 113 -4.29 8.86 2.84
N ALA A 114 -3.33 9.15 1.96
CA ALA A 114 -2.68 8.16 1.13
C ALA A 114 -1.96 7.10 1.98
N VAL A 115 -1.18 7.50 2.99
CA VAL A 115 -0.49 6.57 3.91
C VAL A 115 -1.50 5.70 4.64
N LEU A 116 -2.51 6.28 5.27
CA LEU A 116 -3.54 5.53 6.00
C LEU A 116 -4.28 4.54 5.10
N GLY A 117 -4.56 4.94 3.86
CA GLY A 117 -5.20 4.09 2.87
C GLY A 117 -4.43 2.81 2.55
N ARG A 118 -3.08 2.82 2.69
CA ARG A 118 -2.26 1.61 2.46
C ARG A 118 -2.50 0.50 3.47
N PHE A 119 -2.93 0.84 4.69
CA PHE A 119 -3.15 -0.10 5.78
C PHE A 119 -4.61 -0.53 5.95
N ILE A 120 -5.52 0.02 5.16
CA ILE A 120 -6.95 -0.32 5.18
C ILE A 120 -7.27 -1.17 3.95
N PRO A 121 -7.97 -2.30 4.10
CA PRO A 121 -8.43 -3.09 2.96
C PRO A 121 -9.22 -2.22 1.98
N MET A 122 -8.93 -2.31 0.68
CA MET A 122 -9.49 -1.45 -0.38
C MET A 122 -9.13 0.05 -0.25
N GLY A 123 -8.45 0.47 0.81
CA GLY A 123 -8.16 1.86 1.09
C GLY A 123 -7.27 2.50 0.01
N ARG A 124 -6.25 1.78 -0.49
CA ARG A 124 -5.40 2.24 -1.60
C ARG A 124 -6.22 2.56 -2.84
N LEU A 125 -7.08 1.64 -3.27
CA LEU A 125 -7.96 1.86 -4.42
C LEU A 125 -8.86 3.07 -4.20
N THR A 126 -9.52 3.13 -3.03
CA THR A 126 -10.44 4.22 -2.70
C THR A 126 -9.75 5.58 -2.65
N THR A 127 -8.58 5.68 -2.00
CA THR A 127 -7.83 6.94 -1.90
C THR A 127 -7.31 7.40 -3.25
N ASN A 128 -6.90 6.49 -4.14
CA ASN A 128 -6.45 6.83 -5.47
C ASN A 128 -7.58 7.29 -6.37
N LEU A 129 -8.74 6.62 -6.33
CA LEU A 129 -9.94 7.03 -7.08
C LEU A 129 -10.45 8.39 -6.61
N VAL A 130 -10.56 8.59 -5.30
CA VAL A 130 -10.98 9.89 -4.73
C VAL A 130 -9.95 10.97 -5.04
N GLY A 131 -8.65 10.68 -4.94
CA GLY A 131 -7.59 11.62 -5.26
C GLY A 131 -7.61 12.07 -6.72
N ALA A 132 -7.90 11.14 -7.65
CA ALA A 132 -8.04 11.45 -9.07
C ALA A 132 -9.26 12.34 -9.37
N ASP A 133 -10.36 12.10 -8.66
CA ASP A 133 -11.64 12.78 -8.86
C ASP A 133 -11.73 14.12 -8.08
N SER A 134 -10.96 14.27 -6.99
CA SER A 134 -10.95 15.47 -6.14
C SER A 134 -10.41 16.73 -6.82
N GLY A 135 -9.91 16.63 -8.06
CA GLY A 135 -9.28 17.74 -8.76
C GLY A 135 -7.93 18.17 -8.16
N LEU A 136 -7.31 17.30 -7.35
CA LEU A 136 -5.94 17.53 -6.88
C LEU A 136 -4.99 17.66 -8.06
N ASP A 137 -4.04 18.60 -7.95
CA ASP A 137 -2.92 18.67 -8.88
C ASP A 137 -2.13 17.34 -8.87
N ILE A 138 -1.77 16.87 -10.06
CA ILE A 138 -1.07 15.59 -10.24
C ILE A 138 0.23 15.52 -9.43
N ARG A 139 0.94 16.62 -9.24
CA ARG A 139 2.16 16.66 -8.43
C ARG A 139 1.88 16.36 -6.96
N ARG A 140 0.83 16.96 -6.39
CA ARG A 140 0.42 16.71 -5.00
C ARG A 140 -0.06 15.27 -4.83
N PHE A 141 -0.81 14.75 -5.80
CA PHE A 141 -1.22 13.36 -5.83
C PHE A 141 0.00 12.42 -5.84
N LEU A 142 0.94 12.61 -6.77
CA LEU A 142 2.15 11.78 -6.88
C LEU A 142 3.00 11.84 -5.63
N LEU A 143 3.24 13.02 -5.05
CA LEU A 143 4.01 13.15 -3.81
C LEU A 143 3.34 12.40 -2.66
N SER A 144 2.02 12.42 -2.57
CA SER A 144 1.27 11.66 -1.56
C SER A 144 1.39 10.15 -1.78
N CYS A 145 1.38 9.68 -3.03
CA CYS A 145 1.59 8.27 -3.38
C CYS A 145 3.02 7.83 -3.08
N VAL A 146 4.02 8.59 -3.50
CA VAL A 146 5.44 8.29 -3.21
C VAL A 146 5.66 8.16 -1.70
N LEU A 147 5.19 9.11 -0.91
CA LEU A 147 5.29 9.05 0.55
C LEU A 147 4.63 7.79 1.10
N ALA A 148 3.41 7.51 0.67
CA ALA A 148 2.65 6.36 1.14
C ALA A 148 3.30 5.03 0.76
N ASP A 149 3.82 4.92 -0.46
CA ASP A 149 4.42 3.71 -0.99
C ASP A 149 5.78 3.41 -0.36
N VAL A 150 6.60 4.45 -0.14
CA VAL A 150 7.89 4.31 0.58
C VAL A 150 7.65 3.88 2.02
N VAL A 151 6.71 4.51 2.72
CA VAL A 151 6.36 4.14 4.11
C VAL A 151 5.85 2.69 4.15
N TRP A 152 5.00 2.29 3.23
CA TRP A 152 4.47 0.94 3.17
C TRP A 152 5.56 -0.09 2.82
N ALA A 153 6.42 0.18 1.84
CA ALA A 153 7.52 -0.71 1.47
C ALA A 153 8.52 -0.87 2.62
N ALA A 154 8.88 0.22 3.29
CA ALA A 154 9.73 0.20 4.48
C ALA A 154 9.09 -0.61 5.63
N TYR A 155 7.78 -0.48 5.83
CA TYR A 155 7.03 -1.28 6.80
C TYR A 155 7.11 -2.78 6.47
N CYS A 156 6.90 -3.18 5.21
CA CYS A 156 7.00 -4.59 4.79
C CYS A 156 8.41 -5.16 5.02
N VAL A 157 9.44 -4.40 4.66
CA VAL A 157 10.84 -4.78 4.89
C VAL A 157 11.17 -4.80 6.39
N GLY A 158 10.62 -3.85 7.17
CA GLY A 158 10.72 -3.85 8.63
C GLY A 158 10.18 -5.13 9.26
N ILE A 159 9.00 -5.60 8.81
CA ILE A 159 8.46 -6.91 9.22
C ILE A 159 9.41 -8.03 8.84
N ALA A 160 9.88 -8.07 7.59
CA ALA A 160 10.80 -9.09 7.12
C ALA A 160 12.08 -9.14 7.97
N SER A 161 12.60 -7.98 8.36
CA SER A 161 13.79 -7.87 9.23
C SER A 161 13.52 -8.33 10.66
N ALA A 162 12.35 -7.93 11.21
CA ALA A 162 11.99 -8.25 12.59
C ALA A 162 11.67 -9.75 12.81
N THR A 163 11.16 -10.41 11.78
CA THR A 163 10.79 -11.82 11.84
C THR A 163 11.98 -12.76 11.62
N GLY A 164 13.09 -12.31 11.03
CA GLY A 164 14.37 -13.00 10.94
C GLY A 164 14.32 -14.49 10.59
N ARG A 165 14.88 -15.35 11.47
CA ARG A 165 14.89 -16.80 11.28
C ARG A 165 13.50 -17.42 11.19
N TRP A 166 12.57 -16.95 11.99
CA TRP A 166 11.20 -17.46 12.04
C TRP A 166 10.46 -17.30 10.71
N SER A 167 10.71 -16.21 10.02
CA SER A 167 10.15 -15.96 8.68
C SER A 167 10.67 -16.97 7.64
N ARG A 168 11.89 -17.47 7.79
CA ARG A 168 12.46 -18.50 6.91
C ARG A 168 11.90 -19.89 7.17
N GLU A 169 11.65 -20.20 8.44
CA GLU A 169 11.11 -21.51 8.84
C GLU A 169 9.61 -21.62 8.53
N GLN A 170 8.87 -20.51 8.66
CA GLN A 170 7.42 -20.46 8.50
C GLN A 170 6.94 -19.24 7.71
N PRO A 171 7.29 -19.12 6.42
CA PRO A 171 7.01 -17.91 5.62
C PRO A 171 5.51 -17.61 5.51
N PHE A 172 4.66 -18.62 5.37
CA PHE A 172 3.21 -18.45 5.30
C PHE A 172 2.62 -17.90 6.60
N LEU A 173 3.07 -18.40 7.74
CA LEU A 173 2.58 -17.95 9.04
C LEU A 173 2.97 -16.49 9.29
N VAL A 174 4.24 -16.14 9.03
CA VAL A 174 4.73 -14.76 9.18
C VAL A 174 3.99 -13.80 8.24
N THR A 175 3.80 -14.22 6.98
CA THR A 175 3.04 -13.41 6.02
C THR A 175 1.60 -13.21 6.46
N THR A 176 0.93 -14.27 6.93
CA THR A 176 -0.45 -14.19 7.44
C THR A 176 -0.52 -13.26 8.66
N LEU A 177 0.40 -13.39 9.60
CA LEU A 177 0.47 -12.49 10.76
C LEU A 177 0.74 -11.05 10.36
N ALA A 178 1.61 -10.80 9.37
CA ALA A 178 1.88 -9.47 8.85
C ALA A 178 0.64 -8.84 8.21
N VAL A 179 -0.14 -9.60 7.43
CA VAL A 179 -1.41 -9.15 6.86
C VAL A 179 -2.42 -8.84 7.95
N VAL A 180 -2.59 -9.73 8.93
CA VAL A 180 -3.50 -9.51 10.07
C VAL A 180 -3.07 -8.29 10.88
N ALA A 181 -1.79 -8.14 11.19
CA ALA A 181 -1.26 -6.99 11.90
C ALA A 181 -1.52 -5.67 11.14
N SER A 182 -1.37 -5.67 9.81
CA SER A 182 -1.66 -4.49 8.96
C SER A 182 -3.15 -4.11 9.03
N ILE A 183 -4.03 -5.09 8.96
CA ILE A 183 -5.49 -4.88 9.06
C ILE A 183 -5.83 -4.31 10.45
N LEU A 184 -5.30 -4.92 11.52
CA LEU A 184 -5.53 -4.47 12.89
C LEU A 184 -5.00 -3.05 13.10
N LEU A 185 -3.82 -2.75 12.58
CA LEU A 185 -3.23 -1.41 12.64
C LEU A 185 -4.12 -0.39 11.91
N GLY A 186 -4.59 -0.70 10.71
CA GLY A 186 -5.50 0.14 9.95
C GLY A 186 -6.82 0.39 10.67
N LEU A 187 -7.40 -0.64 11.28
CA LEU A 187 -8.62 -0.53 12.08
C LEU A 187 -8.39 0.29 13.35
N ALA A 188 -7.27 0.09 14.05
CA ALA A 188 -6.91 0.84 15.24
C ALA A 188 -6.74 2.34 14.95
N ILE A 189 -6.02 2.67 13.86
CA ILE A 189 -5.87 4.07 13.42
C ILE A 189 -7.22 4.68 13.10
N SER A 190 -8.08 3.96 12.37
CA SER A 190 -9.44 4.42 12.04
C SER A 190 -10.30 4.65 13.30
N ALA A 191 -10.18 3.79 14.31
CA ALA A 191 -10.89 3.91 15.57
C ALA A 191 -10.41 5.14 16.36
N ILE A 192 -9.08 5.34 16.42
CA ILE A 192 -8.48 6.51 17.10
C ILE A 192 -8.93 7.80 16.43
N GLU A 193 -8.91 7.87 15.08
CA GLU A 193 -9.38 9.06 14.36
C GLU A 193 -10.86 9.38 14.64
N LYS A 194 -11.72 8.33 14.68
CA LYS A 194 -13.13 8.51 15.05
C LYS A 194 -13.29 9.02 16.48
N ALA A 195 -12.51 8.50 17.42
CA ALA A 195 -12.56 8.92 18.81
C ALA A 195 -12.09 10.36 19.01
N VAL A 196 -10.99 10.75 18.35
CA VAL A 196 -10.47 12.13 18.37
C VAL A 196 -11.49 13.10 17.76
N ARG A 197 -12.10 12.74 16.63
CA ARG A 197 -13.12 13.58 15.98
C ARG A 197 -14.35 13.78 16.87
N ARG A 198 -14.87 12.73 17.50
CA ARG A 198 -16.01 12.83 18.41
C ARG A 198 -15.71 13.77 19.59
N ARG A 199 -14.48 13.71 20.14
CA ARG A 199 -14.05 14.61 21.22
C ARG A 199 -13.97 16.07 20.75
N SER A 200 -13.46 16.30 19.53
CA SER A 200 -13.38 17.65 18.97
C SER A 200 -14.78 18.25 18.68
N GLU A 201 -15.71 17.44 18.14
CA GLU A 201 -17.10 17.82 17.91
C GLU A 201 -17.85 18.12 19.24
N ALA A 202 -17.61 17.33 20.28
CA ALA A 202 -18.19 17.57 21.61
C ALA A 202 -17.62 18.84 22.27
N ALA A 203 -16.33 19.11 22.12
CA ALA A 203 -15.69 20.32 22.64
C ALA A 203 -16.11 21.61 21.90
N ALA A 204 -16.53 21.51 20.63
CA ALA A 204 -17.03 22.63 19.85
C ALA A 204 -18.52 22.94 20.10
N ALA A 205 -19.26 22.01 20.72
CA ALA A 205 -20.68 22.14 21.06
C ALA A 205 -20.93 22.58 22.51
N ALA A 206 -19.87 22.65 23.35
CA ALA A 206 -19.88 23.13 24.70
C ALA A 206 -19.38 24.55 24.83
#